data_1dc3c6455e7022b0e1020f476cdc21cc
#
_entry.id   1dc3c6455e7022b0e1020f476cdc21cc
#
_cell.length_a   1.000
_cell.length_b   1.000
_cell.length_c   1.000
_cell.angle_alpha   90.00
_cell.angle_beta   90.00
_cell.angle_gamma   90.00
#
_symmetry.space_group_name_H-M   'P 1'
#
loop_
_entity.id
_entity.type
_entity.pdbx_description
1 polymer ?
#
loop_
_entity_poly.entity_id
_entity_poly.type
_entity_poly.pdbx_seq_one_letter_code
_entity_poly.pdbx_strand_id
1 'polypeptide(L)'
;MVLPMTAIPAKAEEAEEVTYKLYPNPQEMTYQDGSYILKKNVNVIYDEDIDDATKARLEETAELKGLNVTESDAEKSGATNIYVGVYGSDGTVDDQIVDEYAVDTSLFDHTDSYFLKSDNNTIAVLGKDTDASFYGLTTLYHVLAQTESLSIRNFTIEDYADVVSRGFIEGYYGNPWSTEDRVNLMTWGGYYKLNAYFYAPKDDP
;
A
#
# COMPACT_ATOMS: atom_id res chain seq x y z
N MET A 1 34.17 10.53 56.10
CA MET A 1 32.86 9.86 55.95
C MET A 1 32.34 10.20 54.55
N VAL A 2 32.52 9.32 53.60
CA VAL A 2 32.13 9.56 52.19
C VAL A 2 30.80 8.82 52.00
N LEU A 3 29.75 9.58 51.71
CA LEU A 3 28.42 9.01 51.38
C LEU A 3 28.43 8.44 49.96
N PRO A 4 27.88 7.27 49.70
CA PRO A 4 27.77 6.73 48.38
C PRO A 4 26.68 7.48 47.59
N MET A 5 27.09 8.06 46.43
CA MET A 5 26.12 8.54 45.43
C MET A 5 25.39 7.35 44.81
N THR A 6 24.13 7.19 45.15
CA THR A 6 23.24 6.26 44.41
C THR A 6 22.94 6.84 43.05
N ALA A 7 23.40 6.19 41.98
CA ALA A 7 23.02 6.49 40.62
C ALA A 7 21.51 6.23 40.47
N ILE A 8 20.76 7.25 40.06
CA ILE A 8 19.36 7.12 39.66
C ILE A 8 19.41 6.43 38.26
N PRO A 9 18.73 5.28 38.07
CA PRO A 9 18.66 4.65 36.79
C PRO A 9 17.97 5.63 35.82
N ALA A 10 18.61 5.94 34.69
CA ALA A 10 17.98 6.66 33.61
C ALA A 10 16.78 5.83 33.15
N LYS A 11 15.59 6.44 33.18
CA LYS A 11 14.38 5.88 32.59
C LYS A 11 14.69 5.74 31.11
N ALA A 12 14.69 4.52 30.59
CA ALA A 12 14.74 4.30 29.13
C ALA A 12 13.55 5.06 28.53
N GLU A 13 13.82 6.01 27.67
CA GLU A 13 12.81 6.66 26.85
C GLU A 13 12.25 5.55 25.96
N GLU A 14 10.99 5.16 26.15
CA GLU A 14 10.30 4.28 25.23
C GLU A 14 10.30 4.97 23.88
N ALA A 15 10.97 4.37 22.88
CA ALA A 15 10.93 4.87 21.52
C ALA A 15 9.45 4.96 21.10
N GLU A 16 8.99 6.14 20.68
CA GLU A 16 7.62 6.30 20.17
C GLU A 16 7.41 5.29 19.06
N GLU A 17 6.41 4.42 19.24
CA GLU A 17 6.05 3.44 18.22
C GLU A 17 5.55 4.18 16.97
N VAL A 18 6.22 3.95 15.84
CA VAL A 18 5.84 4.56 14.54
C VAL A 18 4.42 4.17 14.18
N THR A 19 3.58 5.17 13.92
CA THR A 19 2.23 4.99 13.37
C THR A 19 2.13 5.69 12.02
N TYR A 20 1.48 5.05 11.04
CA TYR A 20 1.33 5.59 9.70
C TYR A 20 0.02 6.35 9.56
N LYS A 21 0.07 7.52 8.91
CA LYS A 21 -1.11 8.30 8.53
C LYS A 21 -1.49 7.95 7.10
N LEU A 22 -2.60 7.25 6.92
CA LEU A 22 -3.08 6.77 5.63
C LEU A 22 -4.31 7.57 5.19
N TYR A 23 -4.41 7.85 3.91
CA TYR A 23 -5.51 8.61 3.31
C TYR A 23 -5.97 7.98 2.00
N PRO A 24 -7.24 7.49 1.93
CA PRO A 24 -8.23 7.35 3.02
C PRO A 24 -7.71 6.49 4.17
N ASN A 25 -8.28 6.67 5.37
CA ASN A 25 -8.04 5.73 6.46
C ASN A 25 -8.57 4.36 6.05
N PRO A 26 -7.80 3.28 6.24
CA PRO A 26 -8.30 1.94 6.00
C PRO A 26 -9.40 1.58 7.01
N GLN A 27 -10.24 0.62 6.66
CA GLN A 27 -11.31 0.11 7.54
C GLN A 27 -10.72 -0.51 8.81
N GLU A 28 -9.67 -1.30 8.65
CA GLU A 28 -8.94 -1.88 9.77
C GLU A 28 -7.43 -1.81 9.54
N MET A 29 -6.69 -1.45 10.59
CA MET A 29 -5.24 -1.52 10.63
C MET A 29 -4.77 -1.97 12.00
N THR A 30 -4.07 -3.10 12.04
CA THR A 30 -3.50 -3.68 13.25
C THR A 30 -1.98 -3.71 13.16
N TYR A 31 -1.30 -3.17 14.16
CA TYR A 31 0.14 -3.27 14.30
C TYR A 31 0.52 -4.52 15.07
N GLN A 32 1.52 -5.25 14.58
CA GLN A 32 2.15 -6.34 15.31
C GLN A 32 3.49 -5.87 15.90
N ASP A 33 4.02 -6.68 16.81
CA ASP A 33 5.32 -6.42 17.42
C ASP A 33 6.45 -6.50 16.39
N GLY A 34 7.43 -5.60 16.55
CA GLY A 34 8.63 -5.61 15.74
C GLY A 34 8.57 -4.72 14.49
N SER A 35 9.76 -4.56 13.96
CA SER A 35 10.01 -3.87 12.70
C SER A 35 11.21 -4.51 12.00
N TYR A 36 11.34 -4.30 10.71
CA TYR A 36 12.49 -4.78 9.94
C TYR A 36 12.96 -3.71 8.96
N ILE A 37 14.15 -3.89 8.41
CA ILE A 37 14.71 -2.99 7.42
C ILE A 37 14.53 -3.60 6.04
N LEU A 38 13.76 -2.93 5.18
CA LEU A 38 13.62 -3.28 3.77
C LEU A 38 15.00 -3.39 3.12
N LYS A 39 15.21 -4.46 2.38
CA LYS A 39 16.41 -4.63 1.58
C LYS A 39 16.37 -3.70 0.37
N LYS A 40 17.54 -3.22 -0.07
CA LYS A 40 17.64 -2.44 -1.30
C LYS A 40 17.21 -3.24 -2.54
N ASN A 41 17.40 -4.54 -2.51
CA ASN A 41 16.92 -5.45 -3.54
C ASN A 41 15.56 -5.99 -3.11
N VAL A 42 14.56 -5.74 -3.92
CA VAL A 42 13.18 -6.21 -3.77
C VAL A 42 12.90 -7.23 -4.86
N ASN A 43 12.37 -8.37 -4.45
CA ASN A 43 11.92 -9.41 -5.35
C ASN A 43 10.40 -9.45 -5.34
N VAL A 44 9.76 -9.35 -6.49
CA VAL A 44 8.30 -9.33 -6.59
C VAL A 44 7.80 -10.59 -7.27
N ILE A 45 6.77 -11.17 -6.69
CA ILE A 45 6.05 -12.33 -7.20
C ILE A 45 4.62 -11.85 -7.49
N TYR A 46 4.22 -11.87 -8.78
CA TYR A 46 2.90 -11.46 -9.22
C TYR A 46 2.04 -12.64 -9.61
N ASP A 47 0.73 -12.53 -9.35
CA ASP A 47 -0.26 -13.34 -10.06
C ASP A 47 -0.37 -12.90 -11.52
N GLU A 48 -0.83 -13.81 -12.39
CA GLU A 48 -1.00 -13.58 -13.83
C GLU A 48 -2.01 -12.46 -14.13
N ASP A 49 -3.01 -12.27 -13.26
CA ASP A 49 -4.07 -11.27 -13.42
C ASP A 49 -3.66 -9.84 -13.04
N ILE A 50 -2.43 -9.62 -12.56
CA ILE A 50 -1.92 -8.29 -12.22
C ILE A 50 -1.56 -7.53 -13.48
N ASP A 51 -2.22 -6.40 -13.70
CA ASP A 51 -2.03 -5.54 -14.87
C ASP A 51 -0.80 -4.63 -14.79
N ASP A 52 -0.45 -4.02 -15.94
CA ASP A 52 0.70 -3.12 -16.06
C ASP A 52 0.57 -1.86 -15.19
N ALA A 53 -0.65 -1.36 -14.95
CA ALA A 53 -0.87 -0.18 -14.12
C ALA A 53 -0.55 -0.47 -12.65
N THR A 54 -0.95 -1.65 -12.18
CA THR A 54 -0.65 -2.13 -10.82
C THR A 54 0.85 -2.39 -10.65
N LYS A 55 1.51 -3.00 -11.65
CA LYS A 55 2.97 -3.17 -11.65
C LYS A 55 3.69 -1.81 -11.61
N ALA A 56 3.26 -0.84 -12.41
CA ALA A 56 3.83 0.50 -12.42
C ALA A 56 3.67 1.21 -11.07
N ARG A 57 2.57 1.01 -10.35
CA ARG A 57 2.39 1.55 -8.98
C ARG A 57 3.43 0.98 -8.01
N LEU A 58 3.77 -0.29 -8.11
CA LEU A 58 4.82 -0.87 -7.27
C LEU A 58 6.20 -0.31 -7.64
N GLU A 59 6.51 -0.17 -8.92
CA GLU A 59 7.76 0.44 -9.37
C GLU A 59 7.92 1.87 -8.83
N GLU A 60 6.89 2.70 -8.95
CA GLU A 60 6.85 4.05 -8.38
C GLU A 60 7.04 4.04 -6.86
N THR A 61 6.41 3.09 -6.17
CA THR A 61 6.55 2.92 -4.72
C THR A 61 7.99 2.56 -4.34
N ALA A 62 8.64 1.73 -5.13
CA ALA A 62 10.04 1.34 -4.94
C ALA A 62 11.01 2.49 -5.24
N GLU A 63 10.77 3.26 -6.31
CA GLU A 63 11.56 4.43 -6.69
C GLU A 63 11.60 5.48 -5.58
N LEU A 64 10.49 5.69 -4.87
CA LEU A 64 10.40 6.61 -3.72
C LEU A 64 11.53 6.39 -2.70
N LYS A 65 11.99 5.15 -2.54
CA LYS A 65 13.04 4.74 -1.59
C LYS A 65 14.34 4.29 -2.27
N GLY A 66 14.43 4.40 -3.58
CA GLY A 66 15.58 3.95 -4.38
C GLY A 66 15.81 2.44 -4.20
N LEU A 67 14.75 1.65 -4.25
CA LEU A 67 14.81 0.19 -4.21
C LEU A 67 15.02 -0.37 -5.63
N ASN A 68 15.72 -1.49 -5.72
CA ASN A 68 15.94 -2.21 -6.98
C ASN A 68 14.92 -3.34 -7.08
N VAL A 69 13.97 -3.23 -7.98
CA VAL A 69 12.91 -4.24 -8.20
C VAL A 69 13.37 -5.30 -9.19
N THR A 70 13.11 -6.56 -8.89
CA THR A 70 13.24 -7.69 -9.79
C THR A 70 12.02 -8.59 -9.68
N GLU A 71 11.47 -9.03 -10.81
CA GLU A 71 10.35 -9.98 -10.86
C GLU A 71 10.88 -11.42 -10.94
N SER A 72 10.18 -12.35 -10.27
CA SER A 72 10.45 -13.79 -10.37
C SER A 72 9.29 -14.60 -9.82
N ASP A 73 9.27 -15.91 -10.13
CA ASP A 73 8.21 -16.83 -9.71
C ASP A 73 8.44 -17.44 -8.30
N ALA A 74 9.50 -17.05 -7.62
CA ALA A 74 9.86 -17.61 -6.31
C ALA A 74 10.60 -16.60 -5.43
N GLU A 75 10.56 -16.83 -4.13
CA GLU A 75 11.31 -16.04 -3.15
C GLU A 75 12.82 -16.02 -3.42
N LYS A 76 13.42 -14.87 -3.13
CA LYS A 76 14.88 -14.69 -3.16
C LYS A 76 15.43 -14.43 -1.77
N SER A 77 16.33 -15.28 -1.34
CA SER A 77 17.11 -15.07 -0.13
C SER A 77 17.92 -13.77 -0.22
N GLY A 78 17.87 -12.95 0.84
CA GLY A 78 18.61 -11.69 0.92
C GLY A 78 17.91 -10.50 0.25
N ALA A 79 16.73 -10.68 -0.35
CA ALA A 79 15.84 -9.62 -0.82
C ALA A 79 14.67 -9.43 0.16
N THR A 80 13.97 -8.32 0.07
CA THR A 80 12.59 -8.22 0.56
C THR A 80 11.68 -8.81 -0.49
N ASN A 81 10.86 -9.81 -0.13
CA ASN A 81 9.92 -10.43 -1.05
C ASN A 81 8.57 -9.71 -0.95
N ILE A 82 8.01 -9.35 -2.10
CA ILE A 82 6.68 -8.73 -2.20
C ILE A 82 5.80 -9.63 -3.06
N TYR A 83 4.72 -10.09 -2.50
CA TYR A 83 3.67 -10.83 -3.21
C TYR A 83 2.55 -9.89 -3.57
N VAL A 84 2.10 -9.92 -4.81
CA VAL A 84 0.97 -9.13 -5.29
C VAL A 84 0.05 -10.03 -6.08
N GLY A 85 -1.14 -10.26 -5.52
CA GLY A 85 -2.10 -11.22 -6.07
C GLY A 85 -3.50 -10.65 -6.23
N VAL A 86 -4.33 -11.42 -6.92
CA VAL A 86 -5.78 -11.25 -7.09
C VAL A 86 -6.47 -12.46 -6.50
N TYR A 87 -7.41 -12.25 -5.58
CA TYR A 87 -8.15 -13.31 -4.93
C TYR A 87 -8.98 -14.12 -5.94
N GLY A 88 -8.82 -15.44 -5.93
CA GLY A 88 -9.50 -16.35 -6.83
C GLY A 88 -8.92 -16.38 -8.24
N SER A 89 -7.68 -15.91 -8.44
CA SER A 89 -6.95 -16.09 -9.69
C SER A 89 -6.62 -17.56 -9.93
N ASP A 90 -6.25 -17.91 -11.17
CA ASP A 90 -5.76 -19.26 -11.49
C ASP A 90 -4.29 -19.49 -11.02
N GLY A 91 -3.69 -18.49 -10.35
CA GLY A 91 -2.34 -18.50 -9.83
C GLY A 91 -2.19 -19.25 -8.51
N THR A 92 -1.04 -19.07 -7.87
CA THR A 92 -0.73 -19.66 -6.56
C THR A 92 -0.42 -18.62 -5.49
N VAL A 93 -0.33 -17.34 -5.87
CA VAL A 93 0.04 -16.25 -4.96
C VAL A 93 -1.09 -15.95 -3.99
N ASP A 94 -2.34 -15.96 -4.48
CA ASP A 94 -3.52 -15.74 -3.66
C ASP A 94 -3.71 -16.84 -2.61
N ASP A 95 -3.66 -18.12 -3.02
CA ASP A 95 -3.74 -19.26 -2.12
C ASP A 95 -2.63 -19.20 -1.05
N GLN A 96 -1.40 -18.87 -1.45
CA GLN A 96 -0.29 -18.75 -0.53
C GLN A 96 -0.53 -17.62 0.51
N ILE A 97 -1.01 -16.45 0.10
CA ILE A 97 -1.31 -15.34 1.01
C ILE A 97 -2.45 -15.71 1.96
N VAL A 98 -3.53 -16.29 1.42
CA VAL A 98 -4.70 -16.69 2.22
C VAL A 98 -4.32 -17.73 3.28
N ASP A 99 -3.56 -18.75 2.89
CA ASP A 99 -3.17 -19.83 3.80
C ASP A 99 -2.15 -19.37 4.84
N GLU A 100 -1.12 -18.59 4.44
CA GLU A 100 -0.06 -18.16 5.34
C GLU A 100 -0.55 -17.18 6.41
N TYR A 101 -1.43 -16.25 6.02
CA TYR A 101 -1.91 -15.20 6.93
C TYR A 101 -3.32 -15.43 7.46
N ALA A 102 -3.95 -16.56 7.12
CA ALA A 102 -5.32 -16.91 7.50
C ALA A 102 -6.32 -15.78 7.22
N VAL A 103 -6.26 -15.24 6.00
CA VAL A 103 -7.09 -14.11 5.58
C VAL A 103 -8.57 -14.49 5.60
N ASP A 104 -9.42 -13.67 6.21
CA ASP A 104 -10.87 -13.85 6.10
C ASP A 104 -11.33 -13.48 4.69
N THR A 105 -11.63 -14.49 3.89
CA THR A 105 -12.00 -14.32 2.47
C THR A 105 -13.31 -13.58 2.28
N SER A 106 -14.15 -13.42 3.32
CA SER A 106 -15.34 -12.56 3.26
C SER A 106 -14.99 -11.07 3.01
N LEU A 107 -13.75 -10.66 3.27
CA LEU A 107 -13.23 -9.35 2.89
C LEU A 107 -13.46 -9.07 1.40
N PHE A 108 -13.27 -10.09 0.54
CA PHE A 108 -13.35 -9.92 -0.92
C PHE A 108 -14.79 -9.86 -1.46
N ASP A 109 -15.81 -9.96 -0.61
CA ASP A 109 -17.19 -9.63 -0.96
C ASP A 109 -17.44 -8.12 -1.08
N HIS A 110 -16.56 -7.28 -0.50
CA HIS A 110 -16.66 -5.83 -0.51
C HIS A 110 -16.10 -5.19 -1.79
N THR A 111 -16.49 -3.93 -2.02
CA THR A 111 -16.01 -3.16 -3.17
C THR A 111 -14.55 -2.74 -2.98
N ASP A 112 -13.72 -2.95 -4.02
CA ASP A 112 -12.31 -2.53 -4.06
C ASP A 112 -11.51 -3.00 -2.82
N SER A 113 -11.88 -4.17 -2.29
CA SER A 113 -11.29 -4.70 -1.07
C SER A 113 -9.90 -5.28 -1.30
N TYR A 114 -9.02 -5.06 -0.33
CA TYR A 114 -7.69 -5.64 -0.34
C TYR A 114 -7.20 -5.96 1.08
N PHE A 115 -6.31 -6.94 1.13
CA PHE A 115 -5.48 -7.29 2.27
C PHE A 115 -4.05 -6.79 2.01
N LEU A 116 -3.42 -6.18 3.01
CA LEU A 116 -2.01 -5.77 2.96
C LEU A 116 -1.32 -6.17 4.27
N LYS A 117 -0.29 -6.98 4.15
CA LYS A 117 0.53 -7.43 5.27
C LYS A 117 1.98 -7.00 5.10
N SER A 118 2.59 -6.55 6.18
CA SER A 118 4.03 -6.34 6.30
C SER A 118 4.53 -7.13 7.49
N ASP A 119 5.39 -8.12 7.26
CA ASP A 119 5.92 -9.01 8.29
C ASP A 119 7.30 -9.54 7.91
N ASN A 120 8.27 -9.39 8.82
CA ASN A 120 9.58 -10.06 8.78
C ASN A 120 10.28 -10.08 7.42
N ASN A 121 10.34 -8.92 6.72
CA ASN A 121 10.96 -8.77 5.40
C ASN A 121 10.13 -9.34 4.23
N THR A 122 8.86 -9.62 4.47
CA THR A 122 7.88 -9.98 3.45
C THR A 122 6.74 -8.96 3.44
N ILE A 123 6.26 -8.61 2.26
CA ILE A 123 5.06 -7.79 2.07
C ILE A 123 4.11 -8.58 1.18
N ALA A 124 2.85 -8.69 1.58
CA ALA A 124 1.82 -9.36 0.81
C ALA A 124 0.67 -8.39 0.54
N VAL A 125 0.28 -8.27 -0.72
CA VAL A 125 -0.88 -7.51 -1.19
C VAL A 125 -1.80 -8.46 -1.94
N LEU A 126 -3.04 -8.56 -1.51
CA LEU A 126 -4.06 -9.38 -2.16
C LEU A 126 -5.32 -8.54 -2.34
N GLY A 127 -5.67 -8.26 -3.58
CA GLY A 127 -6.89 -7.53 -3.93
C GLY A 127 -7.99 -8.47 -4.39
N LYS A 128 -9.24 -8.01 -4.31
CA LYS A 128 -10.39 -8.64 -4.94
C LYS A 128 -10.22 -8.77 -6.47
N ASP A 129 -9.55 -7.80 -7.06
CA ASP A 129 -9.20 -7.67 -8.46
C ASP A 129 -7.90 -6.86 -8.57
N THR A 130 -7.40 -6.65 -9.79
CA THR A 130 -6.15 -5.90 -10.00
C THR A 130 -6.25 -4.44 -9.55
N ASP A 131 -7.42 -3.79 -9.69
CA ASP A 131 -7.65 -2.42 -9.20
C ASP A 131 -7.54 -2.36 -7.66
N ALA A 132 -8.08 -3.33 -6.97
CA ALA A 132 -7.97 -3.44 -5.51
C ALA A 132 -6.51 -3.67 -5.07
N SER A 133 -5.74 -4.49 -5.80
CA SER A 133 -4.30 -4.65 -5.56
C SER A 133 -3.53 -3.36 -5.80
N PHE A 134 -3.91 -2.57 -6.82
CA PHE A 134 -3.39 -1.21 -7.01
C PHE A 134 -3.64 -0.31 -5.80
N TYR A 135 -4.84 -0.37 -5.18
CA TYR A 135 -5.13 0.40 -3.96
C TYR A 135 -4.33 -0.09 -2.75
N GLY A 136 -4.08 -1.38 -2.64
CA GLY A 136 -3.18 -1.95 -1.64
C GLY A 136 -1.74 -1.42 -1.79
N LEU A 137 -1.22 -1.41 -3.01
CA LEU A 137 0.10 -0.82 -3.32
C LEU A 137 0.14 0.70 -3.12
N THR A 138 -0.98 1.40 -3.36
CA THR A 138 -1.08 2.83 -3.04
C THR A 138 -1.01 3.07 -1.53
N THR A 139 -1.58 2.18 -0.73
CA THR A 139 -1.43 2.23 0.73
C THR A 139 0.01 1.97 1.15
N LEU A 140 0.68 0.99 0.53
CA LEU A 140 2.11 0.74 0.75
C LEU A 140 2.97 1.95 0.38
N TYR A 141 2.66 2.65 -0.73
CA TYR A 141 3.29 3.92 -1.09
C TYR A 141 3.20 4.94 0.05
N HIS A 142 2.02 5.13 0.65
CA HIS A 142 1.83 6.04 1.77
C HIS A 142 2.63 5.63 3.01
N VAL A 143 2.72 4.33 3.29
CA VAL A 143 3.57 3.81 4.38
C VAL A 143 5.02 4.16 4.13
N LEU A 144 5.54 3.85 2.94
CA LEU A 144 6.94 4.11 2.62
C LEU A 144 7.25 5.60 2.54
N ALA A 145 6.33 6.44 2.05
CA ALA A 145 6.52 7.89 2.01
C ALA A 145 6.82 8.49 3.39
N GLN A 146 6.27 7.91 4.45
CA GLN A 146 6.43 8.40 5.83
C GLN A 146 7.65 7.81 6.56
N THR A 147 8.32 6.81 6.01
CA THR A 147 9.52 6.24 6.63
C THR A 147 10.74 7.09 6.29
N GLU A 148 11.45 7.61 7.28
CA GLU A 148 12.71 8.35 7.06
C GLU A 148 13.86 7.42 6.65
N SER A 149 13.83 6.19 7.17
CA SER A 149 14.76 5.11 6.85
C SER A 149 14.00 3.98 6.12
N LEU A 150 14.67 2.89 5.77
CA LEU A 150 14.01 1.69 5.24
C LEU A 150 13.38 0.82 6.33
N SER A 151 13.27 1.32 7.58
CA SER A 151 12.63 0.59 8.67
C SER A 151 11.12 0.65 8.52
N ILE A 152 10.49 -0.50 8.45
CA ILE A 152 9.04 -0.65 8.37
C ILE A 152 8.56 -1.51 9.54
N ARG A 153 7.48 -1.07 10.17
CA ARG A 153 6.83 -1.80 11.28
C ARG A 153 6.00 -2.94 10.71
N ASN A 154 5.87 -4.03 11.47
CA ASN A 154 4.94 -5.10 11.14
C ASN A 154 3.50 -4.62 11.32
N PHE A 155 2.65 -4.86 10.32
CA PHE A 155 1.23 -4.49 10.36
C PHE A 155 0.40 -5.37 9.43
N THR A 156 -0.91 -5.36 9.67
CA THR A 156 -1.95 -5.90 8.80
C THR A 156 -2.97 -4.80 8.52
N ILE A 157 -3.40 -4.68 7.28
CA ILE A 157 -4.49 -3.81 6.86
C ILE A 157 -5.51 -4.65 6.11
N GLU A 158 -6.78 -4.49 6.46
CA GLU A 158 -7.94 -4.94 5.73
C GLU A 158 -8.76 -3.71 5.37
N ASP A 159 -8.97 -3.49 4.07
CA ASP A 159 -9.60 -2.27 3.59
C ASP A 159 -10.55 -2.55 2.44
N TYR A 160 -11.57 -1.71 2.34
CA TYR A 160 -12.54 -1.72 1.25
C TYR A 160 -13.21 -0.35 1.13
N ALA A 161 -13.85 -0.12 0.00
CA ALA A 161 -14.54 1.14 -0.27
C ALA A 161 -16.01 1.07 0.15
N ASP A 162 -16.48 2.09 0.88
CA ASP A 162 -17.91 2.25 1.23
C ASP A 162 -18.76 2.65 0.01
N VAL A 163 -18.14 3.22 -1.02
CA VAL A 163 -18.81 3.68 -2.23
C VAL A 163 -18.07 3.25 -3.49
N VAL A 164 -18.81 2.83 -4.50
CA VAL A 164 -18.26 2.33 -5.78
C VAL A 164 -17.53 3.43 -6.54
N SER A 165 -18.13 4.63 -6.67
CA SER A 165 -17.55 5.73 -7.44
C SER A 165 -17.06 6.83 -6.53
N ARG A 166 -15.77 7.14 -6.62
CA ARG A 166 -15.07 8.17 -5.83
C ARG A 166 -14.31 9.07 -6.78
N GLY A 167 -14.63 10.37 -6.79
CA GLY A 167 -13.98 11.25 -7.74
C GLY A 167 -14.54 12.65 -7.74
N PHE A 168 -14.44 13.29 -8.88
CA PHE A 168 -14.85 14.67 -9.03
C PHE A 168 -15.54 14.91 -10.37
N ILE A 169 -16.31 15.99 -10.41
CA ILE A 169 -17.02 16.47 -11.59
C ILE A 169 -16.41 17.80 -11.96
N GLU A 170 -15.95 17.96 -13.20
CA GLU A 170 -15.52 19.26 -13.70
C GLU A 170 -16.72 20.18 -13.89
N GLY A 171 -16.64 21.38 -13.30
CA GLY A 171 -17.74 22.36 -13.38
C GLY A 171 -17.90 22.95 -14.78
N TYR A 172 -19.15 23.29 -15.11
CA TYR A 172 -19.52 23.83 -16.43
C TYR A 172 -19.33 25.33 -16.57
N TYR A 173 -19.05 26.04 -15.49
CA TYR A 173 -19.02 27.49 -15.43
C TYR A 173 -17.62 28.00 -15.13
N GLY A 174 -17.14 28.92 -15.94
CA GLY A 174 -15.81 29.49 -15.82
C GLY A 174 -14.87 29.04 -16.94
N ASN A 175 -13.58 29.24 -16.74
CA ASN A 175 -12.58 28.76 -17.68
C ASN A 175 -12.44 27.25 -17.57
N PRO A 176 -12.51 26.51 -18.67
CA PRO A 176 -12.25 25.06 -18.63
C PRO A 176 -10.80 24.81 -18.19
N TRP A 177 -10.59 23.71 -17.49
CA TRP A 177 -9.25 23.28 -17.11
C TRP A 177 -8.44 22.86 -18.35
N SER A 178 -7.14 23.06 -18.30
CA SER A 178 -6.25 22.55 -19.32
C SER A 178 -6.17 21.01 -19.23
N THR A 179 -5.71 20.38 -20.31
CA THR A 179 -5.43 18.94 -20.29
C THR A 179 -4.38 18.59 -19.25
N GLU A 180 -3.38 19.44 -19.04
CA GLU A 180 -2.34 19.26 -18.05
C GLU A 180 -2.93 19.28 -16.62
N ASP A 181 -3.82 20.24 -16.30
CA ASP A 181 -4.49 20.31 -15.00
C ASP A 181 -5.33 19.05 -14.73
N ARG A 182 -6.04 18.54 -15.75
CA ARG A 182 -6.83 17.30 -15.63
C ARG A 182 -5.94 16.09 -15.38
N VAL A 183 -4.85 15.94 -16.12
CA VAL A 183 -3.89 14.85 -15.93
C VAL A 183 -3.30 14.90 -14.51
N ASN A 184 -2.88 16.09 -14.07
CA ASN A 184 -2.35 16.28 -12.71
C ASN A 184 -3.38 15.91 -11.65
N LEU A 185 -4.65 16.31 -11.84
CA LEU A 185 -5.72 16.00 -10.90
C LEU A 185 -6.06 14.50 -10.85
N MET A 186 -6.05 13.81 -12.01
CA MET A 186 -6.26 12.36 -12.06
C MET A 186 -5.09 11.61 -11.41
N THR A 187 -3.85 12.02 -11.67
CA THR A 187 -2.65 11.45 -11.04
C THR A 187 -2.73 11.61 -9.52
N TRP A 188 -3.03 12.82 -9.06
CA TRP A 188 -3.25 13.09 -7.64
C TRP A 188 -4.38 12.25 -7.05
N GLY A 189 -5.49 12.15 -7.77
CA GLY A 189 -6.64 11.34 -7.38
C GLY A 189 -6.28 9.87 -7.15
N GLY A 190 -5.39 9.32 -7.99
CA GLY A 190 -4.90 7.95 -7.87
C GLY A 190 -4.19 7.66 -6.55
N TYR A 191 -3.47 8.64 -5.96
CA TYR A 191 -2.86 8.48 -4.63
C TYR A 191 -3.87 8.47 -3.49
N TYR A 192 -5.11 8.90 -3.73
CA TYR A 192 -6.20 8.91 -2.76
C TYR A 192 -7.30 7.91 -3.12
N LYS A 193 -7.00 6.94 -3.98
CA LYS A 193 -7.92 5.88 -4.41
C LYS A 193 -9.19 6.41 -5.08
N LEU A 194 -9.10 7.58 -5.73
CA LEU A 194 -10.19 8.09 -6.58
C LEU A 194 -10.20 7.31 -7.89
N ASN A 195 -11.40 6.96 -8.38
CA ASN A 195 -11.59 6.12 -9.56
C ASN A 195 -12.58 6.70 -10.58
N ALA A 196 -13.05 7.92 -10.38
CA ALA A 196 -14.05 8.53 -11.25
C ALA A 196 -13.73 9.99 -11.57
N TYR A 197 -13.86 10.34 -12.83
CA TYR A 197 -13.83 11.71 -13.31
C TYR A 197 -14.97 11.92 -14.27
N PHE A 198 -15.85 12.89 -13.98
CA PHE A 198 -16.99 13.20 -14.82
C PHE A 198 -16.73 14.50 -15.58
N TYR A 199 -16.59 14.34 -16.88
CA TYR A 199 -16.45 15.44 -17.83
C TYR A 199 -17.67 15.46 -18.75
N ALA A 200 -18.50 16.46 -18.62
CA ALA A 200 -19.66 16.65 -19.48
C ALA A 200 -19.94 18.17 -19.63
N PRO A 201 -19.15 18.89 -20.44
CA PRO A 201 -19.39 20.31 -20.68
C PRO A 201 -20.73 20.51 -21.38
N LYS A 202 -21.37 21.63 -21.09
CA LYS A 202 -22.72 21.95 -21.60
C LYS A 202 -22.80 22.01 -23.12
N ASP A 203 -21.70 22.33 -23.77
CA ASP A 203 -21.59 22.55 -25.22
C ASP A 203 -20.62 21.53 -25.85
N ASP A 204 -20.48 20.33 -25.29
CA ASP A 204 -19.72 19.25 -25.89
C ASP A 204 -20.41 18.78 -27.16
N PRO A 205 -19.75 18.81 -28.37
CA PRO A 205 -20.37 18.51 -29.65
C PRO A 205 -20.73 17.04 -29.84
#